data_b5078394ced1e2761d2ca81e7ded9a4d
#
_entry.id   b5078394ced1e2761d2ca81e7ded9a4d
#
_cell.length_a   1.000
_cell.length_b   1.000
_cell.length_c   1.000
_cell.angle_alpha   90.00
_cell.angle_beta   90.00
_cell.angle_gamma   90.00
#
_symmetry.space_group_name_H-M   'P 1'
#
loop_
_entity.id
_entity.type
_entity.pdbx_description
1 polymer ?
#
loop_
_entity_poly.entity_id
_entity_poly.type
_entity_poly.pdbx_seq_one_letter_code
_entity_poly.pdbx_strand_id
1 'polypeptide(L)'
;MCAEYIIRNAGLGEAQAGIKIAGRNISNLRYADDTTLMAESEEELKSLLMKVKEESKKVGLKFNIQKTKIMVSGPIISGQIDGETVETVADFIFLGSKITADGDCSYEIKRHLLLGRKVRTNLDSILKSIYITLPTKIRVVKAMVFPVVMHGCERWTVKKAEHRRTHAFEL
;
A
#
# COMPACT_ATOMS: atom_id res chain seq x y z
N MET A 1 17.66 -8.23 -3.32
CA MET A 1 18.93 -7.77 -3.93
C MET A 1 18.80 -7.36 -5.40
N CYS A 2 18.13 -8.12 -6.28
CA CYS A 2 18.04 -7.74 -7.72
C CYS A 2 17.27 -6.43 -7.98
N ALA A 3 16.12 -6.21 -7.34
CA ALA A 3 15.34 -4.98 -7.52
C ALA A 3 16.11 -3.72 -7.10
N GLU A 4 16.85 -3.79 -5.99
CA GLU A 4 17.71 -2.70 -5.51
C GLU A 4 18.79 -2.33 -6.54
N TYR A 5 19.46 -3.34 -7.10
CA TYR A 5 20.48 -3.17 -8.12
C TYR A 5 19.92 -2.50 -9.37
N ILE A 6 18.75 -2.98 -9.86
CA ILE A 6 18.10 -2.44 -11.05
C ILE A 6 17.73 -0.98 -10.86
N ILE A 7 17.07 -0.64 -9.77
CA ILE A 7 16.61 0.73 -9.50
C ILE A 7 17.78 1.70 -9.31
N ARG A 8 18.86 1.24 -8.65
CA ARG A 8 20.05 2.04 -8.47
C ARG A 8 20.75 2.34 -9.80
N ASN A 9 20.89 1.33 -10.66
CA ASN A 9 21.50 1.50 -12.00
C ASN A 9 20.59 2.28 -12.97
N ALA A 10 19.28 2.22 -12.80
CA ALA A 10 18.34 3.06 -13.54
C ALA A 10 18.42 4.55 -13.15
N GLY A 11 19.28 4.91 -12.17
CA GLY A 11 19.45 6.29 -11.71
C GLY A 11 18.24 6.85 -10.95
N LEU A 12 17.37 6.01 -10.44
CA LEU A 12 16.14 6.42 -9.75
C LEU A 12 16.37 6.82 -8.30
N GLY A 13 17.57 6.61 -7.75
CA GLY A 13 17.93 7.02 -6.38
C GLY A 13 18.25 8.52 -6.23
N GLU A 14 18.65 9.18 -7.32
CA GLU A 14 19.09 10.57 -7.34
C GLU A 14 18.25 11.45 -8.30
N ALA A 15 17.18 10.90 -8.86
CA ALA A 15 16.39 11.56 -9.88
C ALA A 15 15.65 12.79 -9.31
N GLN A 16 15.70 13.90 -10.05
CA GLN A 16 14.77 15.03 -9.86
C GLN A 16 13.31 14.63 -10.17
N ALA A 17 13.12 13.45 -10.74
CA ALA A 17 11.87 12.82 -11.08
C ALA A 17 11.13 12.29 -9.84
N GLY A 18 9.79 12.20 -9.90
CA GLY A 18 8.95 11.67 -8.83
C GLY A 18 8.05 12.74 -8.21
N ILE A 19 7.29 12.34 -7.22
CA ILE A 19 6.38 13.23 -6.49
C ILE A 19 7.08 13.86 -5.28
N LYS A 20 6.76 15.11 -4.97
CA LYS A 20 7.29 15.79 -3.78
C LYS A 20 6.50 15.44 -2.53
N ILE A 21 7.15 14.78 -1.58
CA ILE A 21 6.59 14.49 -0.25
C ILE A 21 7.51 15.08 0.80
N ALA A 22 7.00 15.99 1.63
CA ALA A 22 7.75 16.67 2.70
C ALA A 22 9.09 17.28 2.22
N GLY A 23 9.10 17.88 1.02
CA GLY A 23 10.27 18.52 0.43
C GLY A 23 11.29 17.57 -0.21
N ARG A 24 11.02 16.28 -0.24
CA ARG A 24 11.87 15.27 -0.91
C ARG A 24 11.16 14.71 -2.14
N ASN A 25 11.91 14.53 -3.24
CA ASN A 25 11.39 13.83 -4.40
C ASN A 25 11.42 12.31 -4.13
N ILE A 26 10.27 11.67 -4.33
CA ILE A 26 10.13 10.20 -4.21
C ILE A 26 9.67 9.69 -5.56
N SER A 27 10.53 8.97 -6.25
CA SER A 27 10.27 8.37 -7.55
C SER A 27 9.88 6.90 -7.47
N ASN A 28 10.20 6.24 -6.36
CA ASN A 28 9.91 4.81 -6.19
C ASN A 28 9.76 4.42 -4.72
N LEU A 29 8.94 3.38 -4.48
CA LEU A 29 8.87 2.64 -3.22
C LEU A 29 9.14 1.18 -3.51
N ARG A 30 9.88 0.51 -2.62
CA ARG A 30 10.34 -0.86 -2.82
C ARG A 30 10.14 -1.71 -1.60
N TYR A 31 9.68 -2.93 -1.82
CA TYR A 31 9.63 -3.97 -0.80
C TYR A 31 9.83 -5.32 -1.45
N ALA A 32 10.95 -5.97 -1.18
CA ALA A 32 11.38 -7.22 -1.81
C ALA A 32 11.39 -7.10 -3.36
N ASP A 33 10.49 -7.78 -4.04
CA ASP A 33 10.27 -7.76 -5.49
C ASP A 33 9.15 -6.81 -5.93
N ASP A 34 8.35 -6.31 -5.01
CA ASP A 34 7.33 -5.30 -5.30
C ASP A 34 7.97 -3.91 -5.41
N THR A 35 7.73 -3.26 -6.55
CA THR A 35 8.22 -1.91 -6.81
C THR A 35 7.09 -1.02 -7.30
N THR A 36 6.93 0.14 -6.68
CA THR A 36 6.01 1.19 -7.15
C THR A 36 6.84 2.35 -7.69
N LEU A 37 6.58 2.78 -8.92
CA LEU A 37 7.14 3.98 -9.50
C LEU A 37 6.14 5.13 -9.35
N MET A 38 6.63 6.33 -9.09
CA MET A 38 5.84 7.53 -8.89
C MET A 38 6.36 8.65 -9.78
N ALA A 39 5.45 9.39 -10.42
CA ALA A 39 5.75 10.53 -11.26
C ALA A 39 4.61 11.55 -11.23
N GLU A 40 4.93 12.82 -11.56
CA GLU A 40 3.93 13.88 -11.67
C GLU A 40 3.26 13.90 -13.06
N SER A 41 3.88 13.27 -14.08
CA SER A 41 3.33 13.17 -15.45
C SER A 41 3.42 11.78 -16.03
N GLU A 42 2.61 11.52 -17.07
CA GLU A 42 2.61 10.25 -17.80
C GLU A 42 3.94 10.01 -18.53
N GLU A 43 4.50 11.06 -19.15
CA GLU A 43 5.76 11.00 -19.87
C GLU A 43 6.93 10.66 -18.94
N GLU A 44 6.93 11.26 -17.76
CA GLU A 44 7.91 10.98 -16.73
C GLU A 44 7.80 9.53 -16.26
N LEU A 45 6.57 9.04 -15.96
CA LEU A 45 6.33 7.66 -15.56
C LEU A 45 6.80 6.67 -16.62
N LYS A 46 6.51 6.94 -17.89
CA LYS A 46 6.98 6.13 -19.03
C LYS A 46 8.51 6.10 -19.09
N SER A 47 9.16 7.25 -18.94
CA SER A 47 10.63 7.33 -18.92
C SER A 47 11.23 6.51 -17.80
N LEU A 48 10.70 6.62 -16.57
CA LEU A 48 11.14 5.84 -15.42
C LEU A 48 10.97 4.33 -15.66
N LEU A 49 9.82 3.93 -16.19
CA LEU A 49 9.52 2.54 -16.45
C LEU A 49 10.43 1.94 -17.54
N MET A 50 10.72 2.69 -18.61
CA MET A 50 11.64 2.25 -19.66
C MET A 50 13.04 2.02 -19.12
N LYS A 51 13.56 2.90 -18.27
CA LYS A 51 14.85 2.72 -17.60
C LYS A 51 14.88 1.45 -16.75
N VAL A 52 13.83 1.21 -15.95
CA VAL A 52 13.72 -0.02 -15.14
C VAL A 52 13.67 -1.26 -16.03
N LYS A 53 12.91 -1.21 -17.13
CA LYS A 53 12.80 -2.31 -18.10
C LYS A 53 14.14 -2.64 -18.74
N GLU A 54 14.92 -1.64 -19.14
CA GLU A 54 16.25 -1.81 -19.73
C GLU A 54 17.23 -2.44 -18.74
N GLU A 55 17.30 -1.91 -17.52
CA GLU A 55 18.17 -2.46 -16.48
C GLU A 55 17.77 -3.87 -16.07
N SER A 56 16.46 -4.16 -16.04
CA SER A 56 15.95 -5.51 -15.78
C SER A 56 16.41 -6.51 -16.85
N LYS A 57 16.37 -6.11 -18.13
CA LYS A 57 16.86 -6.94 -19.24
C LYS A 57 18.34 -7.29 -19.11
N LYS A 58 19.18 -6.34 -18.67
CA LYS A 58 20.63 -6.56 -18.49
C LYS A 58 20.95 -7.65 -17.47
N VAL A 59 20.09 -7.82 -16.46
CA VAL A 59 20.24 -8.86 -15.42
C VAL A 59 19.39 -10.10 -15.69
N GLY A 60 18.83 -10.23 -16.90
CA GLY A 60 18.03 -11.38 -17.32
C GLY A 60 16.62 -11.46 -16.70
N LEU A 61 16.14 -10.40 -16.07
CA LEU A 61 14.80 -10.34 -15.52
C LEU A 61 13.80 -9.82 -16.55
N LYS A 62 12.63 -10.49 -16.62
CA LYS A 62 11.52 -10.05 -17.47
C LYS A 62 10.51 -9.27 -16.65
N PHE A 63 10.14 -8.12 -17.15
CA PHE A 63 9.06 -7.31 -16.61
C PHE A 63 7.71 -8.01 -16.79
N ASN A 64 6.93 -8.16 -15.73
CA ASN A 64 5.63 -8.81 -15.81
C ASN A 64 4.51 -7.78 -15.99
N ILE A 65 4.17 -7.48 -17.25
CA ILE A 65 3.16 -6.49 -17.60
C ILE A 65 1.78 -6.86 -17.07
N GLN A 66 1.42 -8.13 -17.05
CA GLN A 66 0.11 -8.59 -16.55
C GLN A 66 -0.09 -8.31 -15.05
N LYS A 67 1.00 -8.29 -14.27
CA LYS A 67 0.97 -7.92 -12.84
C LYS A 67 1.17 -6.43 -12.60
N THR A 68 1.63 -5.69 -13.61
CA THR A 68 1.87 -4.26 -13.51
C THR A 68 0.54 -3.52 -13.68
N LYS A 69 0.30 -2.54 -12.82
CA LYS A 69 -0.91 -1.72 -12.83
C LYS A 69 -0.52 -0.25 -12.77
N ILE A 70 -1.31 0.57 -13.44
CA ILE A 70 -1.16 2.03 -13.40
C ILE A 70 -2.32 2.60 -12.60
N MET A 71 -2.03 3.50 -11.67
CA MET A 71 -3.02 4.29 -10.97
C MET A 71 -2.75 5.77 -11.22
N VAL A 72 -3.78 6.51 -11.58
CA VAL A 72 -3.69 7.94 -11.90
C VAL A 72 -4.68 8.71 -11.03
N SER A 73 -4.22 9.84 -10.47
CA SER A 73 -5.06 10.76 -9.73
C SER A 73 -5.61 11.83 -10.69
N GLY A 74 -6.44 11.44 -11.66
CA GLY A 74 -6.99 12.33 -12.68
C GLY A 74 -7.58 11.58 -13.88
N PRO A 75 -8.00 12.28 -14.94
CA PRO A 75 -8.49 11.64 -16.15
C PRO A 75 -7.38 10.82 -16.82
N ILE A 76 -7.70 9.58 -17.13
CA ILE A 76 -6.78 8.60 -17.74
C ILE A 76 -6.67 8.90 -19.23
N ILE A 77 -5.45 9.08 -19.73
CA ILE A 77 -5.22 9.41 -21.13
C ILE A 77 -4.85 8.16 -21.95
N SER A 78 -3.98 7.29 -21.49
CA SER A 78 -3.73 5.98 -22.13
C SER A 78 -2.92 5.05 -21.22
N GLY A 79 -3.35 3.78 -21.12
CA GLY A 79 -2.60 2.73 -20.41
C GLY A 79 -1.61 1.98 -21.31
N GLN A 80 -1.05 2.60 -22.36
CA GLN A 80 -0.11 1.95 -23.26
C GLN A 80 1.34 2.30 -22.91
N ILE A 81 2.14 1.26 -22.70
CA ILE A 81 3.57 1.37 -22.45
C ILE A 81 4.29 0.43 -23.43
N ASP A 82 5.15 1.00 -24.29
CA ASP A 82 5.95 0.25 -25.24
C ASP A 82 5.12 -0.68 -26.15
N GLY A 83 3.92 -0.20 -26.58
CA GLY A 83 2.99 -0.97 -27.42
C GLY A 83 2.17 -2.02 -26.68
N GLU A 84 2.39 -2.23 -25.39
CA GLU A 84 1.62 -3.14 -24.56
C GLU A 84 0.61 -2.39 -23.69
N THR A 85 -0.61 -2.93 -23.59
CA THR A 85 -1.66 -2.33 -22.74
C THR A 85 -1.45 -2.74 -21.29
N VAL A 86 -1.27 -1.75 -20.41
CA VAL A 86 -1.19 -1.94 -18.97
C VAL A 86 -2.53 -1.62 -18.33
N GLU A 87 -2.99 -2.46 -17.43
CA GLU A 87 -4.25 -2.27 -16.71
C GLU A 87 -4.21 -0.99 -15.87
N THR A 88 -5.17 -0.10 -16.10
CA THR A 88 -5.35 1.07 -15.25
C THR A 88 -6.41 0.78 -14.21
N VAL A 89 -6.09 1.08 -12.95
CA VAL A 89 -6.92 0.76 -11.79
C VAL A 89 -7.20 2.00 -10.95
N ALA A 90 -8.37 2.04 -10.34
CA ALA A 90 -8.75 3.09 -9.39
C ALA A 90 -8.19 2.84 -7.99
N ASP A 91 -7.86 1.60 -7.68
CA ASP A 91 -7.28 1.18 -6.41
C ASP A 91 -6.39 -0.07 -6.59
N PHE A 92 -5.46 -0.28 -5.68
CA PHE A 92 -4.67 -1.51 -5.61
C PHE A 92 -4.24 -1.79 -4.18
N ILE A 93 -3.83 -3.05 -3.93
CA ILE A 93 -3.31 -3.46 -2.62
C ILE A 93 -1.78 -3.45 -2.67
N PHE A 94 -1.15 -2.63 -1.83
CA PHE A 94 0.29 -2.57 -1.66
C PHE A 94 0.65 -2.86 -0.21
N LEU A 95 1.48 -3.87 0.02
CA LEU A 95 1.89 -4.32 1.37
C LEU A 95 0.71 -4.55 2.32
N GLY A 96 -0.36 -5.15 1.79
CA GLY A 96 -1.55 -5.44 2.59
C GLY A 96 -2.50 -4.26 2.83
N SER A 97 -2.16 -3.06 2.38
CA SER A 97 -3.02 -1.87 2.46
C SER A 97 -3.62 -1.51 1.12
N LYS A 98 -4.90 -1.17 1.11
CA LYS A 98 -5.59 -0.69 -0.08
C LYS A 98 -5.29 0.81 -0.29
N ILE A 99 -4.72 1.13 -1.44
CA ILE A 99 -4.42 2.49 -1.88
C ILE A 99 -5.42 2.85 -2.97
N THR A 100 -5.99 4.04 -2.89
CA THR A 100 -6.98 4.57 -3.84
C THR A 100 -6.45 5.83 -4.52
N ALA A 101 -6.85 6.06 -5.76
CA ALA A 101 -6.40 7.21 -6.56
C ALA A 101 -6.82 8.57 -5.97
N ASP A 102 -7.91 8.61 -5.21
CA ASP A 102 -8.41 9.80 -4.50
C ASP A 102 -7.78 9.99 -3.10
N GLY A 103 -6.94 9.05 -2.66
CA GLY A 103 -6.30 9.08 -1.33
C GLY A 103 -7.29 8.87 -0.17
N ASP A 104 -8.52 8.40 -0.42
CA ASP A 104 -9.51 8.16 0.65
C ASP A 104 -9.25 6.83 1.36
N CYS A 105 -8.81 6.91 2.61
CA CYS A 105 -8.55 5.76 3.47
C CYS A 105 -9.79 5.15 4.13
N SER A 106 -10.99 5.71 3.91
CA SER A 106 -12.24 5.26 4.58
C SER A 106 -12.55 3.79 4.32
N TYR A 107 -12.26 3.31 3.10
CA TYR A 107 -12.43 1.90 2.75
C TYR A 107 -11.47 0.99 3.49
N GLU A 108 -10.22 1.40 3.59
CA GLU A 108 -9.18 0.64 4.28
C GLU A 108 -9.46 0.56 5.78
N ILE A 109 -9.84 1.66 6.39
CA ILE A 109 -10.26 1.71 7.80
C ILE A 109 -11.44 0.76 8.06
N LYS A 110 -12.47 0.81 7.22
CA LYS A 110 -13.62 -0.10 7.33
C LYS A 110 -13.21 -1.57 7.20
N ARG A 111 -12.33 -1.88 6.24
CA ARG A 111 -11.81 -3.23 6.02
C ARG A 111 -11.07 -3.75 7.26
N HIS A 112 -10.20 -2.95 7.86
CA HIS A 112 -9.46 -3.34 9.07
C HIS A 112 -10.39 -3.50 10.28
N LEU A 113 -11.38 -2.64 10.44
CA LEU A 113 -12.40 -2.80 11.48
C LEU A 113 -13.21 -4.10 11.33
N LEU A 114 -13.55 -4.49 10.10
CA LEU A 114 -14.22 -5.77 9.83
C LEU A 114 -13.32 -6.97 10.14
N LEU A 115 -12.04 -6.90 9.75
CA LEU A 115 -11.05 -7.94 10.10
C LEU A 115 -10.87 -8.06 11.61
N GLY A 116 -10.77 -6.95 12.32
CA GLY A 116 -10.69 -6.93 13.78
C GLY A 116 -11.93 -7.55 14.44
N ARG A 117 -13.12 -7.26 13.92
CA ARG A 117 -14.36 -7.91 14.39
C ARG A 117 -14.33 -9.42 14.17
N LYS A 118 -13.87 -9.89 13.01
CA LYS A 118 -13.71 -11.32 12.71
C LYS A 118 -12.74 -12.00 13.68
N VAL A 119 -11.59 -11.39 13.93
CA VAL A 119 -10.63 -11.92 14.92
C VAL A 119 -11.24 -11.94 16.32
N ARG A 120 -11.93 -10.88 16.74
CA ARG A 120 -12.64 -10.82 18.02
C ARG A 120 -13.67 -11.95 18.14
N THR A 121 -14.44 -12.23 17.08
CA THR A 121 -15.43 -13.33 17.08
C THR A 121 -14.75 -14.68 17.27
N ASN A 122 -13.58 -14.91 16.69
CA ASN A 122 -12.80 -16.14 16.92
C ASN A 122 -12.32 -16.28 18.37
N LEU A 123 -12.23 -15.18 19.12
CA LEU A 123 -11.85 -15.16 20.53
C LEU A 123 -13.06 -15.23 21.49
N ASP A 124 -14.28 -15.35 20.99
CA ASP A 124 -15.52 -15.27 21.77
C ASP A 124 -15.55 -16.27 22.95
N SER A 125 -15.05 -17.50 22.76
CA SER A 125 -14.96 -18.50 23.82
C SER A 125 -14.06 -18.04 24.98
N ILE A 126 -12.95 -17.38 24.68
CA ILE A 126 -12.02 -16.82 25.67
C ILE A 126 -12.64 -15.60 26.35
N LEU A 127 -13.22 -14.70 25.55
CA LEU A 127 -13.76 -13.42 26.04
C LEU A 127 -15.03 -13.62 26.91
N LYS A 128 -15.84 -14.65 26.64
CA LYS A 128 -17.02 -15.00 27.40
C LYS A 128 -16.74 -15.89 28.61
N SER A 129 -15.55 -16.52 28.69
CA SER A 129 -15.19 -17.38 29.82
C SER A 129 -15.19 -16.64 31.14
N ILE A 130 -15.87 -17.19 32.14
CA ILE A 130 -15.89 -16.69 33.53
C ILE A 130 -14.59 -16.99 34.29
N TYR A 131 -13.83 -17.99 33.82
CA TYR A 131 -12.57 -18.40 34.46
C TYR A 131 -11.38 -17.51 34.08
N ILE A 132 -11.53 -16.65 33.07
CA ILE A 132 -10.48 -15.76 32.60
C ILE A 132 -10.74 -14.36 33.15
N THR A 133 -9.73 -13.82 33.86
CA THR A 133 -9.83 -12.49 34.47
C THR A 133 -9.91 -11.39 33.44
N LEU A 134 -10.55 -10.28 33.77
CA LEU A 134 -10.69 -9.12 32.87
C LEU A 134 -9.33 -8.58 32.38
N PRO A 135 -8.29 -8.43 33.23
CA PRO A 135 -6.96 -8.00 32.76
C PRO A 135 -6.38 -8.93 31.68
N THR A 136 -6.57 -10.24 31.83
CA THR A 136 -6.11 -11.23 30.82
C THR A 136 -6.87 -11.07 29.51
N LYS A 137 -8.21 -10.90 29.55
CA LYS A 137 -9.00 -10.63 28.36
C LYS A 137 -8.54 -9.39 27.60
N ILE A 138 -8.28 -8.29 28.34
CA ILE A 138 -7.76 -7.04 27.76
C ILE A 138 -6.40 -7.28 27.09
N ARG A 139 -5.50 -8.03 27.72
CA ARG A 139 -4.19 -8.37 27.13
C ARG A 139 -4.34 -9.18 25.84
N VAL A 140 -5.26 -10.14 25.81
CA VAL A 140 -5.54 -10.95 24.60
C VAL A 140 -6.07 -10.06 23.46
N VAL A 141 -7.03 -9.18 23.74
CA VAL A 141 -7.56 -8.23 22.75
C VAL A 141 -6.45 -7.31 22.23
N LYS A 142 -5.65 -6.72 23.13
CA LYS A 142 -4.52 -5.86 22.73
C LYS A 142 -3.47 -6.59 21.90
N ALA A 143 -3.19 -7.85 22.18
CA ALA A 143 -2.19 -8.62 21.45
C ALA A 143 -2.68 -9.17 20.12
N MET A 144 -3.96 -9.48 19.97
CA MET A 144 -4.49 -10.19 18.80
C MET A 144 -5.40 -9.35 17.90
N VAL A 145 -6.21 -8.47 18.48
CA VAL A 145 -7.18 -7.68 17.71
C VAL A 145 -6.58 -6.33 17.28
N PHE A 146 -5.93 -5.62 18.20
CA PHE A 146 -5.34 -4.31 17.92
C PHE A 146 -4.34 -4.31 16.76
N PRO A 147 -3.38 -5.25 16.64
CA PRO A 147 -2.44 -5.26 15.52
C PRO A 147 -3.15 -5.42 14.16
N VAL A 148 -4.27 -6.14 14.12
CA VAL A 148 -5.06 -6.32 12.89
C VAL A 148 -5.80 -5.05 12.52
N VAL A 149 -6.41 -4.37 13.50
CA VAL A 149 -7.15 -3.11 13.27
C VAL A 149 -6.22 -1.97 12.91
N MET A 150 -5.07 -1.88 13.58
CA MET A 150 -4.12 -0.75 13.46
C MET A 150 -3.05 -0.98 12.38
N HIS A 151 -3.08 -2.10 11.64
CA HIS A 151 -2.10 -2.36 10.59
C HIS A 151 -2.15 -1.27 9.52
N GLY A 152 -1.02 -0.59 9.30
CA GLY A 152 -0.90 0.47 8.31
C GLY A 152 -1.58 1.80 8.67
N CYS A 153 -2.03 1.97 9.93
CA CYS A 153 -2.74 3.19 10.37
C CYS A 153 -1.89 4.47 10.27
N GLU A 154 -0.58 4.35 10.27
CA GLU A 154 0.36 5.47 10.08
C GLU A 154 0.22 6.14 8.71
N ARG A 155 -0.41 5.45 7.74
CA ARG A 155 -0.67 5.95 6.38
C ARG A 155 -2.08 6.50 6.20
N TRP A 156 -2.94 6.40 7.23
CA TRP A 156 -4.33 6.82 7.09
C TRP A 156 -4.51 8.31 7.31
N THR A 157 -5.13 8.97 6.35
CA THR A 157 -5.68 10.32 6.52
C THR A 157 -7.01 10.22 7.25
N VAL A 158 -6.99 10.18 8.57
CA VAL A 158 -8.17 9.90 9.38
C VAL A 158 -9.08 11.13 9.47
N LYS A 159 -10.27 11.05 8.88
CA LYS A 159 -11.33 12.07 9.04
C LYS A 159 -11.93 11.98 10.45
N LYS A 160 -12.43 13.11 11.00
CA LYS A 160 -13.04 13.15 12.35
C LYS A 160 -14.09 12.05 12.62
N ALA A 161 -14.88 11.70 11.61
CA ALA A 161 -15.90 10.64 11.73
C ALA A 161 -15.30 9.24 11.93
N GLU A 162 -14.11 9.00 11.38
CA GLU A 162 -13.41 7.73 11.44
C GLU A 162 -12.61 7.61 12.73
N HIS A 163 -12.08 8.71 13.23
CA HIS A 163 -11.46 8.78 14.55
C HIS A 163 -12.39 8.28 15.65
N ARG A 164 -13.68 8.65 15.58
CA ARG A 164 -14.70 8.14 16.51
C ARG A 164 -14.94 6.64 16.37
N ARG A 165 -14.84 6.08 15.16
CA ARG A 165 -15.04 4.63 14.93
C ARG A 165 -13.85 3.80 15.41
N THR A 166 -12.64 4.30 15.26
CA THR A 166 -11.44 3.66 15.80
C THR A 166 -11.41 3.75 17.33
N HIS A 167 -11.76 4.89 17.92
CA HIS A 167 -11.89 5.04 19.37
C HIS A 167 -12.97 4.15 19.99
N ALA A 168 -14.10 3.93 19.31
CA ALA A 168 -15.13 3.00 19.77
C ALA A 168 -14.66 1.53 19.80
N PHE A 169 -13.52 1.24 19.21
CA PHE A 169 -12.89 -0.09 19.27
C PHE A 169 -11.94 -0.24 20.47
N GLU A 170 -11.55 0.88 21.08
CA GLU A 170 -10.67 0.93 22.28
C GLU A 170 -11.45 0.78 23.59
N LEU A 171 -12.77 1.01 23.56
CA LEU A 171 -13.68 0.87 24.72
C LEU A 171 -14.34 -0.54 24.74
#